data_1da10558a4bbf4e820d0e0fc183d0178
#
_entry.id   1da10558a4bbf4e820d0e0fc183d0178
#
_cell.length_a   1.000
_cell.length_b   1.000
_cell.length_c   1.000
_cell.angle_alpha   90.00
_cell.angle_beta   90.00
_cell.angle_gamma   90.00
#
_symmetry.space_group_name_H-M   'P 1'
#
loop_
_entity.id
_entity.type
_entity.pdbx_description
1 polymer ?
#
loop_
_entity_poly.entity_id
_entity_poly.type
_entity_poly.pdbx_seq_one_letter_code
_entity_poly.pdbx_strand_id
1 'polypeptide(L)'
;MLFRSETGKTIWQDNHPKSIPINKYKLEIYLKKVKHFFKTRFTYHYWKIGIINSSAAEVIKNKVLLKQVQWIDSNSKKDFCADPFGFISSSGDYIIYEKFNKKSNKGHLEIMDSLSNEIAFKLKADFHFSYPFVLEDNNEIFVIPESHQTNTIDLYKWNEKNKALEFVSTLIENFSGRS
;
A
#
# COMPACT_ATOMS: atom_id res chain seq x y z
N MET A 1 36.87 -5.75 18.70
CA MET A 1 36.83 -6.06 20.14
C MET A 1 38.05 -6.86 20.48
N LEU A 2 38.93 -6.33 21.33
CA LEU A 2 40.19 -6.98 21.73
C LEU A 2 39.93 -7.80 23.00
N PHE A 3 40.11 -9.11 22.94
CA PHE A 3 40.12 -9.96 24.13
C PHE A 3 41.57 -10.26 24.52
N ARG A 4 41.92 -10.00 25.77
CA ARG A 4 43.19 -10.42 26.35
C ARG A 4 43.02 -11.81 26.99
N SER A 5 43.79 -12.79 26.59
CA SER A 5 43.87 -14.09 27.28
C SER A 5 44.64 -13.95 28.58
N GLU A 6 44.40 -14.82 29.56
CA GLU A 6 45.09 -14.87 30.84
C GLU A 6 46.63 -15.09 30.72
N THR A 7 47.08 -15.50 29.53
CA THR A 7 48.52 -15.68 29.22
C THR A 7 49.19 -14.46 28.59
N GLY A 8 48.48 -13.32 28.47
CA GLY A 8 49.01 -12.09 27.89
C GLY A 8 49.29 -12.12 26.39
N LYS A 9 48.92 -13.19 25.68
CA LYS A 9 49.03 -13.26 24.21
C LYS A 9 47.76 -12.73 23.57
N THR A 10 47.90 -11.79 22.66
CA THR A 10 46.79 -11.27 21.86
C THR A 10 46.43 -12.31 20.79
N ILE A 11 45.24 -12.91 20.89
CA ILE A 11 44.72 -13.80 19.85
C ILE A 11 43.92 -12.93 18.88
N TRP A 12 44.46 -12.76 17.70
CA TRP A 12 43.71 -12.19 16.57
C TRP A 12 42.82 -13.30 16.00
N GLN A 13 41.51 -13.23 16.23
CA GLN A 13 40.61 -14.01 15.42
C GLN A 13 40.43 -13.28 14.10
N ASP A 14 40.90 -13.91 13.04
CA ASP A 14 40.79 -13.42 11.67
C ASP A 14 39.34 -13.64 11.18
N ASN A 15 38.47 -12.70 11.54
CA ASN A 15 37.06 -12.69 11.10
C ASN A 15 36.88 -11.97 9.76
N HIS A 16 37.97 -11.92 8.95
CA HIS A 16 37.80 -11.42 7.59
C HIS A 16 36.89 -12.36 6.81
N PRO A 17 35.83 -11.82 6.17
CA PRO A 17 35.00 -12.63 5.31
C PRO A 17 35.88 -13.25 4.23
N LYS A 18 35.84 -14.58 4.10
CA LYS A 18 36.60 -15.31 3.09
C LYS A 18 36.38 -14.68 1.73
N SER A 19 37.46 -14.24 1.05
CA SER A 19 37.33 -13.65 -0.28
C SER A 19 36.72 -14.66 -1.24
N ILE A 20 35.58 -14.29 -1.81
CA ILE A 20 34.91 -15.10 -2.83
C ILE A 20 35.63 -14.84 -4.16
N PRO A 21 36.07 -15.88 -4.91
CA PRO A 21 36.72 -15.70 -6.21
C PRO A 21 35.78 -14.86 -7.12
N ILE A 22 36.36 -13.88 -7.83
CA ILE A 22 35.62 -12.92 -8.68
C ILE A 22 34.65 -13.61 -9.64
N ASN A 23 35.01 -14.77 -10.19
CA ASN A 23 34.13 -15.51 -11.10
C ASN A 23 32.90 -16.10 -10.38
N LYS A 24 33.09 -16.59 -9.14
CA LYS A 24 32.00 -17.07 -8.30
C LYS A 24 31.07 -15.94 -7.91
N TYR A 25 31.61 -14.79 -7.55
CA TYR A 25 30.85 -13.59 -7.22
C TYR A 25 30.01 -13.09 -8.43
N LYS A 26 30.61 -13.02 -9.63
CA LYS A 26 29.90 -12.66 -10.87
C LYS A 26 28.78 -13.64 -11.18
N LEU A 27 29.02 -14.95 -11.02
CA LEU A 27 28.01 -15.99 -11.21
C LEU A 27 26.86 -15.84 -10.21
N GLU A 28 27.15 -15.59 -8.94
CA GLU A 28 26.12 -15.39 -7.92
C GLU A 28 25.26 -14.16 -8.23
N ILE A 29 25.86 -13.04 -8.67
CA ILE A 29 25.09 -11.85 -9.10
C ILE A 29 24.22 -12.18 -10.31
N TYR A 30 24.77 -12.88 -11.30
CA TYR A 30 24.01 -13.28 -12.48
C TYR A 30 22.81 -14.17 -12.09
N LEU A 31 23.04 -15.19 -11.27
CA LEU A 31 21.99 -16.08 -10.79
C LEU A 31 20.93 -15.32 -9.96
N LYS A 32 21.33 -14.35 -9.13
CA LYS A 32 20.40 -13.49 -8.40
C LYS A 32 19.56 -12.64 -9.36
N LYS A 33 20.15 -12.05 -10.41
CA LYS A 33 19.42 -11.28 -11.44
C LYS A 33 18.43 -12.15 -12.20
N VAL A 34 18.87 -13.35 -12.62
CA VAL A 34 17.99 -14.32 -13.31
C VAL A 34 16.83 -14.75 -12.40
N LYS A 35 17.12 -15.11 -11.15
CA LYS A 35 16.12 -15.46 -10.15
C LYS A 35 15.15 -14.29 -9.87
N HIS A 36 15.66 -13.08 -9.78
CA HIS A 36 14.85 -11.87 -9.61
C HIS A 36 13.96 -11.65 -10.83
N PHE A 37 14.49 -11.76 -12.05
CA PHE A 37 13.73 -11.65 -13.29
C PHE A 37 12.59 -12.67 -13.34
N PHE A 38 12.86 -13.94 -13.05
CA PHE A 38 11.81 -14.97 -13.01
C PHE A 38 10.80 -14.69 -11.87
N LYS A 39 11.28 -14.28 -10.71
CA LYS A 39 10.39 -13.92 -9.60
C LYS A 39 9.47 -12.77 -9.97
N THR A 40 9.99 -11.68 -10.53
CA THR A 40 9.18 -10.51 -10.92
C THR A 40 8.25 -10.80 -12.09
N ARG A 41 8.65 -11.71 -13.00
CA ARG A 41 7.84 -12.07 -14.16
C ARG A 41 6.69 -13.03 -13.83
N PHE A 42 6.88 -13.90 -12.83
CA PHE A 42 5.93 -14.99 -12.52
C PHE A 42 5.28 -14.87 -11.14
N THR A 43 5.76 -14.00 -10.23
CA THR A 43 5.07 -13.69 -8.97
C THR A 43 4.31 -12.38 -9.11
N TYR A 44 3.01 -12.47 -8.98
CA TYR A 44 2.15 -11.30 -8.92
C TYR A 44 1.96 -10.92 -7.45
N HIS A 45 2.25 -9.66 -7.10
CA HIS A 45 1.77 -9.11 -5.84
C HIS A 45 0.25 -8.98 -5.95
N TYR A 46 -0.45 -9.68 -5.08
CA TYR A 46 -1.91 -9.67 -5.03
C TYR A 46 -2.31 -9.12 -3.67
N TRP A 47 -2.86 -7.92 -3.67
CA TRP A 47 -3.36 -7.26 -2.48
C TRP A 47 -4.86 -7.50 -2.34
N LYS A 48 -5.31 -7.73 -1.11
CA LYS A 48 -6.72 -7.84 -0.73
C LYS A 48 -6.96 -6.99 0.49
N ILE A 49 -8.12 -6.42 0.60
CA ILE A 49 -8.58 -5.69 1.77
C ILE A 49 -9.37 -6.66 2.65
N GLY A 50 -9.05 -6.71 3.93
CA GLY A 50 -9.80 -7.48 4.91
C GLY A 50 -10.48 -6.55 5.90
N ILE A 51 -11.77 -6.75 6.12
CA ILE A 51 -12.55 -6.04 7.12
C ILE A 51 -12.74 -6.97 8.33
N ILE A 52 -12.47 -6.45 9.52
CA ILE A 52 -12.71 -7.14 10.78
C ILE A 52 -13.60 -6.24 11.62
N ASN A 53 -14.77 -6.75 12.01
CA ASN A 53 -15.66 -6.03 12.92
C ASN A 53 -15.18 -6.20 14.38
N SER A 54 -14.11 -5.49 14.71
CA SER A 54 -13.51 -5.49 16.04
C SER A 54 -12.58 -4.30 16.22
N SER A 55 -12.34 -3.90 17.47
CA SER A 55 -11.39 -2.84 17.75
C SER A 55 -9.95 -3.25 17.44
N ALA A 56 -9.08 -2.30 17.10
CA ALA A 56 -7.65 -2.55 16.86
C ALA A 56 -6.98 -3.22 18.09
N ALA A 57 -7.38 -2.84 19.30
CA ALA A 57 -6.86 -3.42 20.54
C ALA A 57 -7.22 -4.91 20.69
N GLU A 58 -8.44 -5.31 20.30
CA GLU A 58 -8.85 -6.70 20.29
C GLU A 58 -8.15 -7.52 19.23
N VAL A 59 -7.98 -6.95 18.02
CA VAL A 59 -7.23 -7.61 16.94
C VAL A 59 -5.79 -7.91 17.37
N ILE A 60 -5.13 -6.95 18.05
CA ILE A 60 -3.76 -7.13 18.55
C ILE A 60 -3.70 -8.21 19.63
N LYS A 61 -4.68 -8.23 20.56
CA LYS A 61 -4.72 -9.21 21.66
C LYS A 61 -5.08 -10.61 21.19
N ASN A 62 -6.02 -10.74 20.28
CA ASN A 62 -6.65 -12.00 19.89
C ASN A 62 -6.27 -12.38 18.46
N LYS A 63 -5.14 -13.07 18.27
CA LYS A 63 -4.72 -13.60 16.95
C LYS A 63 -5.78 -14.48 16.23
N VAL A 64 -6.84 -14.86 16.93
CA VAL A 64 -7.93 -15.73 16.43
C VAL A 64 -8.87 -15.00 15.46
N LEU A 65 -8.93 -13.66 15.51
CA LEU A 65 -9.84 -12.83 14.70
C LEU A 65 -9.56 -12.92 13.18
N LEU A 66 -8.41 -13.41 12.76
CA LEU A 66 -8.10 -13.64 11.34
C LEU A 66 -9.08 -14.60 10.64
N LYS A 67 -9.82 -15.43 11.41
CA LYS A 67 -10.87 -16.32 10.87
C LYS A 67 -12.18 -15.58 10.56
N GLN A 68 -12.35 -14.36 11.07
CA GLN A 68 -13.57 -13.55 10.94
C GLN A 68 -13.38 -12.42 9.93
N VAL A 69 -12.31 -12.47 9.12
CA VAL A 69 -12.03 -11.45 8.11
C VAL A 69 -13.00 -11.58 6.95
N GLN A 70 -13.76 -10.54 6.70
CA GLN A 70 -14.50 -10.38 5.46
C GLN A 70 -13.55 -9.82 4.39
N TRP A 71 -13.29 -10.59 3.35
CA TRP A 71 -12.36 -10.18 2.29
C TRP A 71 -13.08 -9.47 1.16
N ILE A 72 -12.61 -8.26 0.83
CA ILE A 72 -12.98 -7.57 -0.41
C ILE A 72 -12.09 -8.14 -1.51
N ASP A 73 -12.70 -8.85 -2.46
CA ASP A 73 -11.98 -9.40 -3.62
C ASP A 73 -12.25 -8.53 -4.85
N SER A 74 -11.23 -8.39 -5.67
CA SER A 74 -11.36 -7.66 -6.94
C SER A 74 -12.21 -8.40 -7.97
N ASN A 75 -12.63 -9.64 -7.70
CA ASN A 75 -13.34 -10.53 -8.62
C ASN A 75 -12.56 -10.79 -9.93
N SER A 76 -11.29 -10.42 -9.99
CA SER A 76 -10.44 -10.56 -11.17
C SER A 76 -9.01 -10.88 -10.77
N LYS A 77 -8.41 -11.87 -11.42
CA LYS A 77 -6.97 -12.17 -11.28
C LYS A 77 -6.06 -11.06 -11.83
N LYS A 78 -6.65 -10.11 -12.56
CA LYS A 78 -5.94 -9.00 -13.21
C LYS A 78 -5.99 -7.70 -12.42
N ASP A 79 -6.78 -7.65 -11.37
CA ASP A 79 -6.98 -6.46 -10.56
C ASP A 79 -6.67 -6.77 -9.10
N PHE A 80 -6.35 -5.76 -8.32
CA PHE A 80 -6.24 -5.87 -6.86
C PHE A 80 -6.79 -4.62 -6.17
N CYS A 81 -7.11 -4.73 -4.88
CA CYS A 81 -7.54 -3.63 -4.03
C CYS A 81 -6.45 -3.38 -2.98
N ALA A 82 -6.04 -2.12 -2.81
CA ALA A 82 -4.98 -1.71 -1.90
C ALA A 82 -5.33 -0.42 -1.16
N ASP A 83 -4.51 -0.06 -0.17
CA ASP A 83 -4.50 1.20 0.54
C ASP A 83 -5.88 1.66 1.07
N PRO A 84 -6.55 0.83 1.91
CA PRO A 84 -7.88 1.16 2.40
C PRO A 84 -7.83 2.22 3.51
N PHE A 85 -8.77 3.18 3.45
CA PHE A 85 -9.10 4.09 4.52
C PHE A 85 -10.60 4.01 4.81
N GLY A 86 -10.97 4.02 6.10
CA GLY A 86 -12.37 4.10 6.52
C GLY A 86 -12.75 5.53 6.86
N PHE A 87 -14.02 5.89 6.63
CA PHE A 87 -14.62 7.11 7.18
C PHE A 87 -16.09 6.90 7.49
N ILE A 88 -16.57 7.67 8.46
CA ILE A 88 -17.96 7.67 8.90
C ILE A 88 -18.58 9.00 8.47
N SER A 89 -19.74 8.93 7.86
CA SER A 89 -20.48 10.09 7.43
C SER A 89 -21.95 10.02 7.86
N SER A 90 -22.69 11.11 7.71
CA SER A 90 -24.13 11.11 8.03
C SER A 90 -24.95 10.13 7.18
N SER A 91 -24.43 9.77 6.00
CA SER A 91 -25.09 8.86 5.06
C SER A 91 -24.64 7.39 5.19
N GLY A 92 -23.69 7.08 6.07
CA GLY A 92 -23.22 5.72 6.33
C GLY A 92 -21.71 5.61 6.58
N ASP A 93 -21.26 4.38 6.74
CA ASP A 93 -19.86 4.03 6.96
C ASP A 93 -19.25 3.56 5.64
N TYR A 94 -18.14 4.15 5.25
CA TYR A 94 -17.54 3.93 3.95
C TYR A 94 -16.08 3.48 4.06
N ILE A 95 -15.65 2.74 3.05
CA ILE A 95 -14.24 2.38 2.84
C ILE A 95 -13.85 2.89 1.45
N ILE A 96 -12.85 3.77 1.41
CA ILE A 96 -12.20 4.20 0.17
C ILE A 96 -10.91 3.42 -0.02
N TYR A 97 -10.63 2.99 -1.23
CA TYR A 97 -9.44 2.22 -1.55
C TYR A 97 -9.02 2.39 -3.01
N GLU A 98 -7.78 2.04 -3.29
CA GLU A 98 -7.28 1.92 -4.66
C GLU A 98 -7.77 0.62 -5.29
N LYS A 99 -8.34 0.71 -6.49
CA LYS A 99 -8.59 -0.41 -7.40
C LYS A 99 -7.61 -0.34 -8.55
N PHE A 100 -6.59 -1.19 -8.54
CA PHE A 100 -5.57 -1.24 -9.57
C PHE A 100 -5.92 -2.25 -10.65
N ASN A 101 -5.84 -1.84 -11.91
CA ASN A 101 -6.02 -2.71 -13.07
C ASN A 101 -4.67 -2.99 -13.74
N LYS A 102 -4.24 -4.26 -13.70
CA LYS A 102 -2.94 -4.70 -14.25
C LYS A 102 -2.84 -4.57 -15.77
N LYS A 103 -3.96 -4.60 -16.48
CA LYS A 103 -3.97 -4.49 -17.95
C LYS A 103 -3.68 -3.07 -18.40
N SER A 104 -4.30 -2.08 -17.76
CA SER A 104 -4.08 -0.67 -18.05
C SER A 104 -2.87 -0.08 -17.30
N ASN A 105 -2.37 -0.80 -16.28
CA ASN A 105 -1.35 -0.32 -15.33
C ASN A 105 -1.75 0.98 -14.64
N LYS A 106 -3.05 1.10 -14.30
CA LYS A 106 -3.62 2.28 -13.67
C LYS A 106 -4.52 1.90 -12.51
N GLY A 107 -4.44 2.67 -11.43
CA GLY A 107 -5.36 2.65 -10.31
C GLY A 107 -6.41 3.75 -10.42
N HIS A 108 -7.55 3.51 -9.82
CA HIS A 108 -8.59 4.49 -9.57
C HIS A 108 -9.13 4.27 -8.15
N LEU A 109 -9.81 5.25 -7.59
CA LEU A 109 -10.38 5.10 -6.26
C LEU A 109 -11.81 4.61 -6.35
N GLU A 110 -12.16 3.65 -5.48
CA GLU A 110 -13.53 3.22 -5.25
C GLU A 110 -13.91 3.50 -3.79
N ILE A 111 -15.13 3.99 -3.60
CA ILE A 111 -15.75 4.15 -2.28
C ILE A 111 -16.87 3.12 -2.19
N MET A 112 -16.80 2.30 -1.16
CA MET A 112 -17.74 1.22 -0.90
C MET A 112 -18.44 1.47 0.42
N ASP A 113 -19.75 1.26 0.44
CA ASP A 113 -20.53 1.21 1.67
C ASP A 113 -20.14 -0.06 2.44
N SER A 114 -19.75 0.08 3.69
CA SER A 114 -19.20 -1.02 4.50
C SER A 114 -20.26 -2.04 4.95
N LEU A 115 -21.53 -1.66 4.94
CA LEU A 115 -22.65 -2.52 5.34
C LEU A 115 -23.20 -3.31 4.16
N SER A 116 -23.49 -2.62 3.05
CA SER A 116 -24.04 -3.27 1.86
C SER A 116 -22.99 -3.91 0.95
N ASN A 117 -21.72 -3.52 1.07
CA ASN A 117 -20.62 -3.83 0.16
C ASN A 117 -20.87 -3.34 -1.28
N GLU A 118 -21.74 -2.40 -1.47
CA GLU A 118 -21.99 -1.78 -2.77
C GLU A 118 -21.03 -0.62 -3.03
N ILE A 119 -20.64 -0.46 -4.28
CA ILE A 119 -19.78 0.66 -4.67
C ILE A 119 -20.65 1.92 -4.78
N ALA A 120 -20.44 2.84 -3.86
CA ALA A 120 -21.13 4.13 -3.83
C ALA A 120 -20.56 5.10 -4.88
N PHE A 121 -19.24 5.12 -5.07
CA PHE A 121 -18.57 6.06 -5.97
C PHE A 121 -17.26 5.52 -6.56
N LYS A 122 -16.89 6.05 -7.74
CA LYS A 122 -15.58 5.76 -8.39
C LYS A 122 -14.97 7.05 -8.90
N LEU A 123 -13.78 7.39 -8.42
CA LEU A 123 -12.96 8.47 -8.96
C LEU A 123 -11.98 7.91 -9.98
N LYS A 124 -12.17 8.25 -11.25
CA LYS A 124 -11.33 7.81 -12.38
C LYS A 124 -10.77 9.00 -13.13
N ALA A 125 -9.54 8.84 -13.62
CA ALA A 125 -8.90 9.79 -14.50
C ALA A 125 -8.07 9.05 -15.57
N ASP A 126 -7.47 9.80 -16.49
CA ASP A 126 -6.53 9.26 -17.47
C ASP A 126 -5.15 8.96 -16.89
N PHE A 127 -4.94 9.30 -15.64
CA PHE A 127 -3.75 9.01 -14.85
C PHE A 127 -4.05 8.07 -13.68
N HIS A 128 -3.00 7.62 -13.01
CA HIS A 128 -3.08 6.72 -11.86
C HIS A 128 -3.41 7.48 -10.58
N PHE A 129 -4.46 7.03 -9.87
CA PHE A 129 -4.74 7.39 -8.50
C PHE A 129 -4.38 6.24 -7.56
N SER A 130 -3.72 6.56 -6.46
CA SER A 130 -3.40 5.64 -5.35
C SER A 130 -3.56 6.32 -3.99
N TYR A 131 -3.38 5.55 -2.93
CA TYR A 131 -3.26 5.98 -1.55
C TYR A 131 -4.22 7.13 -1.17
N PRO A 132 -5.53 6.87 -1.03
CA PRO A 132 -6.54 7.89 -0.75
C PRO A 132 -6.50 8.32 0.73
N PHE A 133 -5.60 9.23 1.08
CA PHE A 133 -5.53 9.73 2.45
C PHE A 133 -6.82 10.47 2.83
N VAL A 134 -7.48 10.01 3.90
CA VAL A 134 -8.73 10.59 4.40
C VAL A 134 -8.45 11.50 5.58
N LEU A 135 -9.03 12.68 5.56
CA LEU A 135 -8.99 13.69 6.62
C LEU A 135 -10.41 14.09 6.99
N GLU A 136 -10.71 14.14 8.27
CA GLU A 136 -11.96 14.68 8.81
C GLU A 136 -11.69 16.05 9.45
N ASP A 137 -12.45 17.06 9.05
CA ASP A 137 -12.42 18.39 9.64
C ASP A 137 -13.83 18.97 9.71
N ASN A 138 -14.22 19.46 10.90
CA ASN A 138 -15.54 20.05 11.14
C ASN A 138 -16.74 19.21 10.65
N ASN A 139 -16.69 17.90 10.84
CA ASN A 139 -17.65 16.91 10.35
C ASN A 139 -17.76 16.84 8.81
N GLU A 140 -16.77 17.34 8.12
CA GLU A 140 -16.61 17.20 6.68
C GLU A 140 -15.49 16.21 6.38
N ILE A 141 -15.68 15.38 5.36
CA ILE A 141 -14.69 14.39 4.95
C ILE A 141 -13.97 14.88 3.71
N PHE A 142 -12.66 14.93 3.81
CA PHE A 142 -11.76 15.28 2.71
C PHE A 142 -10.90 14.08 2.32
N VAL A 143 -10.53 14.03 1.05
CA VAL A 143 -9.65 12.99 0.50
C VAL A 143 -8.54 13.65 -0.30
N ILE A 144 -7.32 13.24 -0.02
CA ILE A 144 -6.12 13.65 -0.73
C ILE A 144 -5.53 12.38 -1.38
N PRO A 145 -5.82 12.11 -2.66
CA PRO A 145 -5.23 10.98 -3.36
C PRO A 145 -3.80 11.28 -3.80
N GLU A 146 -2.99 10.25 -3.90
CA GLU A 146 -1.71 10.34 -4.59
C GLU A 146 -1.95 10.28 -6.11
N SER A 147 -1.35 11.23 -6.85
CA SER A 147 -1.45 11.36 -8.30
C SER A 147 -0.13 11.91 -8.89
N HIS A 148 0.98 11.13 -8.73
CA HIS A 148 2.31 11.61 -9.09
C HIS A 148 2.45 12.11 -10.55
N GLN A 149 1.62 11.62 -11.46
CA GLN A 149 1.65 12.01 -12.89
C GLN A 149 1.16 13.44 -13.16
N THR A 150 0.36 14.00 -12.25
CA THR A 150 -0.14 15.38 -12.37
C THR A 150 0.85 16.41 -11.85
N ASN A 151 1.83 15.99 -11.02
CA ASN A 151 2.70 16.87 -10.25
C ASN A 151 1.92 17.84 -9.33
N THR A 152 0.71 17.47 -8.95
CA THR A 152 -0.17 18.22 -8.05
C THR A 152 -0.55 17.36 -6.84
N ILE A 153 -0.92 18.04 -5.76
CA ILE A 153 -1.62 17.44 -4.63
C ILE A 153 -2.99 18.09 -4.59
N ASP A 154 -4.02 17.30 -4.90
CA ASP A 154 -5.39 17.77 -5.04
C ASP A 154 -6.24 17.35 -3.85
N LEU A 155 -7.12 18.25 -3.41
CA LEU A 155 -8.08 18.05 -2.35
C LEU A 155 -9.46 17.79 -2.93
N TYR A 156 -10.09 16.72 -2.47
CA TYR A 156 -11.47 16.38 -2.75
C TYR A 156 -12.27 16.40 -1.47
N LYS A 157 -13.58 16.65 -1.57
CA LYS A 157 -14.52 16.61 -0.45
C LYS A 157 -15.62 15.59 -0.75
N TRP A 158 -16.00 14.81 0.26
CA TRP A 158 -17.16 13.94 0.18
C TRP A 158 -18.46 14.74 0.19
N ASN A 159 -19.27 14.60 -0.83
CA ASN A 159 -20.60 15.15 -0.89
C ASN A 159 -21.62 14.09 -0.46
N GLU A 160 -22.20 14.28 0.71
CA GLU A 160 -23.17 13.38 1.32
C GLU A 160 -24.42 13.16 0.44
N LYS A 161 -24.91 14.22 -0.19
CA LYS A 161 -26.12 14.19 -0.98
C LYS A 161 -25.97 13.40 -2.28
N ASN A 162 -24.85 13.58 -2.94
CA ASN A 162 -24.56 12.97 -4.23
C ASN A 162 -23.81 11.64 -4.07
N LYS A 163 -23.32 11.34 -2.87
CA LYS A 163 -22.42 10.23 -2.56
C LYS A 163 -21.22 10.20 -3.51
N ALA A 164 -20.53 11.33 -3.64
CA ALA A 164 -19.45 11.52 -4.60
C ALA A 164 -18.30 12.34 -4.00
N LEU A 165 -17.10 12.15 -4.52
CA LEU A 165 -15.97 13.05 -4.27
C LEU A 165 -16.02 14.22 -5.26
N GLU A 166 -16.04 15.43 -4.74
CA GLU A 166 -16.00 16.67 -5.50
C GLU A 166 -14.62 17.33 -5.32
N PHE A 167 -14.03 17.76 -6.42
CA PHE A 167 -12.78 18.52 -6.39
C PHE A 167 -12.99 19.86 -5.67
N VAL A 168 -12.08 20.17 -4.74
CA VAL A 168 -12.12 21.43 -3.98
C VAL A 168 -11.05 22.39 -4.49
N SER A 169 -9.79 21.95 -4.45
CA SER A 169 -8.66 22.80 -4.86
C SER A 169 -7.39 21.94 -5.04
N THR A 170 -6.43 22.51 -5.74
CA THR A 170 -5.05 22.02 -5.73
C THR A 170 -4.32 22.65 -4.55
N LEU A 171 -3.80 21.83 -3.64
CA LEU A 171 -3.07 22.26 -2.45
C LEU A 171 -1.62 22.62 -2.77
N ILE A 172 -0.98 21.85 -3.66
CA ILE A 172 0.42 22.04 -4.06
C ILE A 172 0.52 21.81 -5.56
N GLU A 173 1.16 22.75 -6.26
CA GLU A 173 1.50 22.63 -7.68
C GLU A 173 2.99 22.35 -7.86
N ASN A 174 3.36 21.77 -8.99
CA ASN A 174 4.74 21.44 -9.37
C ASN A 174 5.46 20.54 -8.35
N PHE A 175 4.71 19.66 -7.69
CA PHE A 175 5.24 18.68 -6.76
C PHE A 175 5.85 17.51 -7.52
N SER A 176 7.19 17.48 -7.63
CA SER A 176 7.90 16.30 -8.13
C SER A 176 8.25 15.38 -6.95
N GLY A 177 7.37 14.46 -6.62
CA GLY A 177 7.71 13.36 -5.72
C GLY A 177 8.79 12.50 -6.38
N ARG A 178 9.95 12.35 -5.74
CA ARG A 178 10.93 11.35 -6.17
C ARG A 178 10.40 9.98 -5.70
N SER A 179 9.96 9.16 -6.64
CA SER A 179 9.73 7.72 -6.43
C SER A 179 11.05 6.97 -6.41
#